data_9a853eed8601f405ce767216fa414baa
#
_entry.id   9a853eed8601f405ce767216fa414baa
#
_cell.length_a   1.000
_cell.length_b   1.000
_cell.length_c   1.000
_cell.angle_alpha   90.00
_cell.angle_beta   90.00
_cell.angle_gamma   90.00
#
_symmetry.space_group_name_H-M   'P 1'
#
loop_
_entity.id
_entity.type
_entity.pdbx_description
1 polymer ?
#
loop_
_entity_poly.entity_id
_entity_poly.type
_entity_poly.pdbx_seq_one_letter_code
_entity_poly.pdbx_strand_id
1 'polypeptide(L)'
;MTLHQIEAFALVAAMLALFMSGRLRYDVVAALVLLVAVALGVVPVAKAFHGFANPVIVIIASVLVVSRAIAASSILEMSIGMVLRRVRSPSLQIGIMSAAVGYLSAFVKNVGTLGIFIPIAIQTARRSNQPRSIYLMPLAFASLIGGTITKIGTSPNLLISSVREELGQAPFGLFDFVAVGLPLTTLAIVFLAFGWRLLPHREGQQTAEESFSIEAYTTELRVKDDLAKPMTVGQFEALGEGDISVAAIVRENRHRYVPAEDWQLYPGDVLIVIGDTTVVQKLVAATGFEIVGSKDLAAPVEKSEEMRVVEVIVTAESSLVGATPASMSLRHRHGLNLFAVRRAGRTAATRLRSHRFQVGDVVLFQGWQKNLAASISELGLLPLADRKLTLGQTRNGLVPIGLLAAALLLVGLRVVDVEVAFFGAAVLTVLLKHISLKDTYEAIEWPVLVMLGCLIPVGEAIKDTGAAHLVADALSAGAQNLPGYATVGLILLTSMLLTPFLHHAAAVLVLGPVAGAVAVALGFRLEPFLMAVALGCACDFLTPIGHQNNMLVMGPGGYRFGDYWRLGAPLTLMVLLVGTPLIVHVWPLK
;
A
#
# COMPACT_ATOMS: atom_id res chain seq x y z
N MET A 1 41.93 -0.28 11.74
CA MET A 1 40.54 -0.36 12.23
C MET A 1 40.57 -0.64 13.71
N THR A 2 39.88 0.14 14.51
CA THR A 2 39.68 -0.12 15.93
C THR A 2 38.65 -1.22 16.16
N LEU A 3 38.58 -1.83 17.35
CA LEU A 3 37.59 -2.86 17.69
C LEU A 3 36.14 -2.33 17.47
N HIS A 4 35.84 -1.13 17.96
CA HIS A 4 34.52 -0.50 17.80
C HIS A 4 34.18 -0.22 16.34
N GLN A 5 35.15 0.05 15.47
CA GLN A 5 34.90 0.18 14.01
C GLN A 5 34.52 -1.17 13.39
N ILE A 6 35.20 -2.26 13.81
CA ILE A 6 34.86 -3.61 13.32
C ILE A 6 33.46 -4.01 13.80
N GLU A 7 33.12 -3.75 15.05
CA GLU A 7 31.79 -3.99 15.60
C GLU A 7 30.70 -3.19 14.89
N ALA A 8 30.97 -1.90 14.61
CA ALA A 8 30.04 -1.06 13.85
C ALA A 8 29.80 -1.59 12.43
N PHE A 9 30.87 -1.99 11.71
CA PHE A 9 30.74 -2.60 10.39
C PHE A 9 30.01 -3.94 10.44
N ALA A 10 30.29 -4.79 11.42
CA ALA A 10 29.60 -6.06 11.60
C ALA A 10 28.11 -5.86 11.88
N LEU A 11 27.75 -4.87 12.70
CA LEU A 11 26.37 -4.48 12.98
C LEU A 11 25.64 -4.02 11.71
N VAL A 12 26.25 -3.12 10.91
CA VAL A 12 25.66 -2.66 9.65
C VAL A 12 25.51 -3.81 8.66
N ALA A 13 26.53 -4.64 8.51
CA ALA A 13 26.47 -5.80 7.62
C ALA A 13 25.40 -6.81 8.03
N ALA A 14 25.28 -7.10 9.34
CA ALA A 14 24.24 -7.96 9.88
C ALA A 14 22.84 -7.35 9.68
N MET A 15 22.68 -6.05 9.92
CA MET A 15 21.43 -5.31 9.66
C MET A 15 21.02 -5.41 8.19
N LEU A 16 21.92 -5.15 7.26
CA LEU A 16 21.68 -5.26 5.83
C LEU A 16 21.30 -6.68 5.43
N ALA A 17 22.04 -7.69 5.91
CA ALA A 17 21.74 -9.09 5.64
C ALA A 17 20.35 -9.50 6.17
N LEU A 18 19.96 -9.02 7.34
CA LEU A 18 18.63 -9.27 7.91
C LEU A 18 17.53 -8.59 7.11
N PHE A 19 17.72 -7.33 6.70
CA PHE A 19 16.76 -6.64 5.81
C PHE A 19 16.63 -7.35 4.46
N MET A 20 17.74 -7.74 3.84
CA MET A 20 17.72 -8.47 2.56
C MET A 20 17.10 -9.86 2.66
N SER A 21 17.20 -10.52 3.82
CA SER A 21 16.58 -11.84 4.03
C SER A 21 15.05 -11.83 3.97
N GLY A 22 14.43 -10.68 4.27
CA GLY A 22 12.97 -10.51 4.30
C GLY A 22 12.24 -11.41 5.32
N ARG A 23 12.98 -12.15 6.16
CA ARG A 23 12.40 -13.09 7.13
C ARG A 23 11.80 -12.41 8.35
N LEU A 24 12.35 -11.27 8.74
CA LEU A 24 11.91 -10.48 9.88
C LEU A 24 11.38 -9.13 9.38
N ARG A 25 10.43 -8.58 10.12
CA ARG A 25 9.94 -7.22 9.85
C ARG A 25 11.03 -6.22 10.19
N TYR A 26 11.11 -5.12 9.45
CA TYR A 26 12.16 -4.11 9.56
C TYR A 26 12.21 -3.41 10.93
N ASP A 27 11.07 -3.26 11.63
CA ASP A 27 11.01 -2.73 12.99
C ASP A 27 11.66 -3.68 14.02
N VAL A 28 11.42 -4.98 13.86
CA VAL A 28 12.04 -6.01 14.70
C VAL A 28 13.55 -6.08 14.47
N VAL A 29 13.98 -6.01 13.20
CA VAL A 29 15.41 -5.96 12.86
C VAL A 29 16.08 -4.74 13.51
N ALA A 30 15.46 -3.55 13.39
CA ALA A 30 15.98 -2.33 14.00
C ALA A 30 16.10 -2.44 15.53
N ALA A 31 15.09 -3.00 16.19
CA ALA A 31 15.12 -3.23 17.65
C ALA A 31 16.22 -4.22 18.04
N LEU A 32 16.39 -5.32 17.28
CA LEU A 32 17.48 -6.28 17.53
C LEU A 32 18.86 -5.64 17.34
N VAL A 33 19.04 -4.85 16.29
CA VAL A 33 20.30 -4.14 16.03
C VAL A 33 20.63 -3.16 17.16
N LEU A 34 19.65 -2.40 17.65
CA LEU A 34 19.82 -1.51 18.79
C LEU A 34 20.23 -2.29 20.05
N LEU A 35 19.55 -3.39 20.36
CA LEU A 35 19.85 -4.22 21.52
C LEU A 35 21.29 -4.79 21.46
N VAL A 36 21.71 -5.28 20.29
CA VAL A 36 23.07 -5.78 20.08
C VAL A 36 24.09 -4.65 20.18
N ALA A 37 23.80 -3.47 19.60
CA ALA A 37 24.65 -2.29 19.66
C ALA A 37 24.88 -1.83 21.13
N VAL A 38 23.81 -1.86 21.94
CA VAL A 38 23.90 -1.57 23.38
C VAL A 38 24.70 -2.64 24.13
N ALA A 39 24.48 -3.92 23.83
CA ALA A 39 25.20 -5.04 24.45
C ALA A 39 26.70 -5.03 24.14
N LEU A 40 27.06 -4.60 22.92
CA LEU A 40 28.49 -4.42 22.53
C LEU A 40 29.10 -3.11 23.05
N GLY A 41 28.30 -2.24 23.67
CA GLY A 41 28.79 -0.94 24.14
C GLY A 41 29.00 0.11 23.03
N VAL A 42 28.62 -0.20 21.81
CA VAL A 42 28.66 0.74 20.66
C VAL A 42 27.68 1.90 20.88
N VAL A 43 26.48 1.60 21.41
CA VAL A 43 25.48 2.60 21.82
C VAL A 43 25.46 2.65 23.36
N PRO A 44 25.73 3.81 23.98
CA PRO A 44 25.58 3.97 25.43
C PRO A 44 24.10 3.75 25.86
N VAL A 45 23.89 3.03 26.97
CA VAL A 45 22.55 2.74 27.52
C VAL A 45 21.72 4.02 27.69
N ALA A 46 22.33 5.10 28.15
CA ALA A 46 21.66 6.40 28.36
C ALA A 46 21.12 7.03 27.05
N LYS A 47 21.74 6.69 25.91
CA LYS A 47 21.33 7.20 24.59
C LYS A 47 20.43 6.22 23.82
N ALA A 48 20.27 4.98 24.27
CA ALA A 48 19.60 3.91 23.53
C ALA A 48 18.19 4.26 23.03
N PHE A 49 17.42 5.02 23.81
CA PHE A 49 16.04 5.39 23.47
C PHE A 49 15.87 6.87 23.09
N HIS A 50 16.97 7.62 22.95
CA HIS A 50 16.94 9.03 22.59
C HIS A 50 16.29 9.26 21.21
N GLY A 51 16.43 8.31 20.29
CA GLY A 51 15.82 8.38 18.96
C GLY A 51 14.30 8.51 18.99
N PHE A 52 13.60 7.98 20.00
CA PHE A 52 12.15 8.12 20.15
C PHE A 52 11.71 9.56 20.51
N ALA A 53 12.60 10.40 21.00
CA ALA A 53 12.36 11.81 21.25
C ALA A 53 12.61 12.70 20.01
N ASN A 54 13.04 12.13 18.89
CA ASN A 54 13.33 12.89 17.69
C ASN A 54 12.02 13.53 17.12
N PRO A 55 12.02 14.84 16.82
CA PRO A 55 10.85 15.55 16.29
C PRO A 55 10.24 14.92 15.03
N VAL A 56 11.05 14.24 14.21
CA VAL A 56 10.59 13.55 12.99
C VAL A 56 9.53 12.49 13.29
N ILE A 57 9.61 11.81 14.44
CA ILE A 57 8.60 10.83 14.86
C ILE A 57 7.24 11.49 15.06
N VAL A 58 7.22 12.65 15.73
CA VAL A 58 5.99 13.42 15.95
C VAL A 58 5.42 13.94 14.63
N ILE A 59 6.28 14.43 13.72
CA ILE A 59 5.88 14.90 12.40
C ILE A 59 5.22 13.78 11.62
N ILE A 60 5.87 12.61 11.51
CA ILE A 60 5.35 11.46 10.75
C ILE A 60 3.99 11.02 11.31
N ALA A 61 3.90 10.80 12.62
CA ALA A 61 2.63 10.40 13.26
C ALA A 61 1.51 11.40 12.98
N SER A 62 1.78 12.69 13.13
CA SER A 62 0.81 13.77 12.94
C SER A 62 0.32 13.89 11.50
N VAL A 63 1.26 13.82 10.53
CA VAL A 63 0.95 13.86 9.10
C VAL A 63 0.09 12.66 8.69
N LEU A 64 0.36 11.47 9.22
CA LEU A 64 -0.42 10.27 8.94
C LEU A 64 -1.87 10.40 9.43
N VAL A 65 -2.08 10.99 10.61
CA VAL A 65 -3.43 11.24 11.17
C VAL A 65 -4.21 12.22 10.30
N VAL A 66 -3.61 13.36 9.94
CA VAL A 66 -4.27 14.37 9.08
C VAL A 66 -4.54 13.79 7.68
N SER A 67 -3.56 13.07 7.11
CA SER A 67 -3.71 12.38 5.81
C SER A 67 -4.87 11.39 5.82
N ARG A 68 -5.02 10.61 6.88
CA ARG A 68 -6.13 9.66 7.02
C ARG A 68 -7.49 10.34 7.05
N ALA A 69 -7.59 11.48 7.75
CA ALA A 69 -8.82 12.27 7.80
C ALA A 69 -9.18 12.86 6.43
N ILE A 70 -8.19 13.34 5.66
CA ILE A 70 -8.38 13.82 4.29
C ILE A 70 -8.81 12.68 3.38
N ALA A 71 -8.13 11.52 3.47
CA ALA A 71 -8.44 10.33 2.68
C ALA A 71 -9.85 9.78 2.97
N ALA A 72 -10.35 9.92 4.20
CA ALA A 72 -11.69 9.51 4.57
C ALA A 72 -12.79 10.46 4.03
N SER A 73 -12.43 11.62 3.48
CA SER A 73 -13.39 12.57 2.89
C SER A 73 -13.72 12.22 1.45
N SER A 74 -15.00 12.18 1.09
CA SER A 74 -15.46 11.89 -0.28
C SER A 74 -15.33 13.07 -1.26
N ILE A 75 -14.83 14.24 -0.79
CA ILE A 75 -14.76 15.48 -1.60
C ILE A 75 -13.85 15.31 -2.81
N LEU A 76 -12.68 14.68 -2.60
CA LEU A 76 -11.70 14.46 -3.67
C LEU A 76 -12.26 13.53 -4.74
N GLU A 77 -12.91 12.42 -4.34
CA GLU A 77 -13.55 11.49 -5.26
C GLU A 77 -14.63 12.17 -6.10
N MET A 78 -15.47 13.00 -5.45
CA MET A 78 -16.58 13.68 -6.11
C MET A 78 -16.09 14.74 -7.11
N SER A 79 -15.11 15.55 -6.73
CA SER A 79 -14.56 16.62 -7.57
C SER A 79 -13.87 16.05 -8.82
N ILE A 80 -13.02 15.05 -8.66
CA ILE A 80 -12.27 14.43 -9.75
C ILE A 80 -13.19 13.60 -10.64
N GLY A 81 -14.11 12.84 -10.04
CA GLY A 81 -15.12 12.10 -10.79
C GLY A 81 -15.98 12.98 -11.69
N MET A 82 -16.29 14.20 -11.25
CA MET A 82 -17.05 15.19 -12.04
C MET A 82 -16.26 15.67 -13.27
N VAL A 83 -14.95 15.95 -13.10
CA VAL A 83 -14.07 16.37 -14.20
C VAL A 83 -13.89 15.23 -15.21
N LEU A 84 -13.61 14.01 -14.74
CA LEU A 84 -13.36 12.85 -15.61
C LEU A 84 -14.58 12.45 -16.46
N ARG A 85 -15.80 12.71 -15.98
CA ARG A 85 -17.02 12.46 -16.77
C ARG A 85 -17.07 13.25 -18.08
N ARG A 86 -16.39 14.39 -18.17
CA ARG A 86 -16.36 15.27 -19.35
C ARG A 86 -15.22 14.94 -20.31
N VAL A 87 -14.25 14.14 -19.89
CA VAL A 87 -13.03 13.83 -20.65
C VAL A 87 -13.15 12.46 -21.29
N ARG A 88 -12.95 12.37 -22.62
CA ARG A 88 -13.06 11.12 -23.40
C ARG A 88 -11.69 10.51 -23.76
N SER A 89 -10.63 11.31 -23.83
CA SER A 89 -9.30 10.84 -24.20
C SER A 89 -8.63 10.09 -23.03
N PRO A 90 -8.18 8.83 -23.23
CA PRO A 90 -7.47 8.08 -22.19
C PRO A 90 -6.21 8.80 -21.69
N SER A 91 -5.41 9.40 -22.61
CA SER A 91 -4.21 10.16 -22.23
C SER A 91 -4.53 11.33 -21.31
N LEU A 92 -5.62 12.07 -21.59
CA LEU A 92 -6.02 13.20 -20.75
C LEU A 92 -6.60 12.73 -19.41
N GLN A 93 -7.37 11.62 -19.40
CA GLN A 93 -7.87 11.01 -18.17
C GLN A 93 -6.73 10.57 -17.27
N ILE A 94 -5.73 9.86 -17.83
CA ILE A 94 -4.54 9.42 -17.09
C ILE A 94 -3.74 10.64 -16.61
N GLY A 95 -3.54 11.64 -17.45
CA GLY A 95 -2.84 12.87 -17.10
C GLY A 95 -3.48 13.62 -15.93
N ILE A 96 -4.81 13.81 -15.97
CA ILE A 96 -5.57 14.48 -14.89
C ILE A 96 -5.50 13.68 -13.59
N MET A 97 -5.71 12.36 -13.66
CA MET A 97 -5.64 11.52 -12.46
C MET A 97 -4.21 11.45 -11.91
N SER A 98 -3.20 11.31 -12.76
CA SER A 98 -1.79 11.31 -12.34
C SER A 98 -1.39 12.64 -11.72
N ALA A 99 -1.88 13.77 -12.27
CA ALA A 99 -1.66 15.09 -11.68
C ALA A 99 -2.31 15.21 -10.31
N ALA A 100 -3.57 14.79 -10.18
CA ALA A 100 -4.28 14.83 -8.91
C ALA A 100 -3.60 13.94 -7.85
N VAL A 101 -3.23 12.70 -8.22
CA VAL A 101 -2.51 11.78 -7.32
C VAL A 101 -1.13 12.33 -6.97
N GLY A 102 -0.34 12.76 -7.96
CA GLY A 102 1.03 13.24 -7.75
C GLY A 102 1.08 14.47 -6.84
N TYR A 103 0.28 15.50 -7.13
CA TYR A 103 0.30 16.71 -6.30
C TYR A 103 -0.34 16.51 -4.92
N LEU A 104 -1.33 15.63 -4.79
CA LEU A 104 -1.90 15.28 -3.49
C LEU A 104 -0.89 14.48 -2.65
N SER A 105 -0.11 13.60 -3.27
CA SER A 105 0.93 12.81 -2.59
C SER A 105 2.08 13.66 -2.04
N ALA A 106 2.20 14.91 -2.46
CA ALA A 106 3.13 15.87 -1.84
C ALA A 106 2.80 16.14 -0.35
N PHE A 107 1.54 15.96 0.05
CA PHE A 107 1.04 16.32 1.38
C PHE A 107 0.30 15.18 2.08
N VAL A 108 -0.10 14.16 1.33
CA VAL A 108 -0.85 12.99 1.82
C VAL A 108 -0.04 11.75 1.50
N LYS A 109 -0.04 10.79 2.42
CA LYS A 109 0.68 9.51 2.24
C LYS A 109 0.33 8.84 0.89
N ASN A 110 1.36 8.42 0.15
CA ASN A 110 1.24 7.85 -1.19
C ASN A 110 0.21 6.71 -1.29
N VAL A 111 0.24 5.75 -0.34
CA VAL A 111 -0.70 4.60 -0.33
C VAL A 111 -2.13 5.06 -0.13
N GLY A 112 -2.37 6.01 0.79
CA GLY A 112 -3.69 6.56 1.05
C GLY A 112 -4.25 7.30 -0.17
N THR A 113 -3.42 8.14 -0.80
CA THR A 113 -3.79 8.86 -2.02
C THR A 113 -4.13 7.88 -3.14
N LEU A 114 -3.27 6.89 -3.40
CA LEU A 114 -3.51 5.89 -4.43
C LEU A 114 -4.78 5.08 -4.16
N GLY A 115 -5.03 4.72 -2.89
CA GLY A 115 -6.22 3.98 -2.46
C GLY A 115 -7.54 4.67 -2.82
N ILE A 116 -7.58 6.02 -2.73
CA ILE A 116 -8.74 6.81 -3.14
C ILE A 116 -8.95 6.74 -4.65
N PHE A 117 -7.85 6.76 -5.43
CA PHE A 117 -7.92 6.85 -6.89
C PHE A 117 -8.09 5.51 -7.60
N ILE A 118 -7.75 4.38 -6.98
CA ILE A 118 -7.94 3.04 -7.59
C ILE A 118 -9.41 2.81 -8.02
N PRO A 119 -10.42 3.01 -7.16
CA PRO A 119 -11.83 2.85 -7.55
C PRO A 119 -12.24 3.80 -8.68
N ILE A 120 -11.76 5.06 -8.64
CA ILE A 120 -12.05 6.08 -9.67
C ILE A 120 -11.46 5.64 -11.02
N ALA A 121 -10.22 5.15 -11.00
CA ALA A 121 -9.53 4.67 -12.20
C ALA A 121 -10.24 3.45 -12.81
N ILE A 122 -10.66 2.49 -11.99
CA ILE A 122 -11.40 1.31 -12.43
C ILE A 122 -12.75 1.72 -13.04
N GLN A 123 -13.48 2.62 -12.38
CA GLN A 123 -14.76 3.12 -12.91
C GLN A 123 -14.56 3.89 -14.22
N THR A 124 -13.50 4.70 -14.32
CA THR A 124 -13.15 5.45 -15.55
C THR A 124 -12.79 4.50 -16.68
N ALA A 125 -11.98 3.47 -16.41
CA ALA A 125 -11.61 2.44 -17.37
C ALA A 125 -12.85 1.72 -17.94
N ARG A 126 -13.78 1.31 -17.06
CA ARG A 126 -15.06 0.69 -17.46
C ARG A 126 -15.88 1.60 -18.36
N ARG A 127 -16.07 2.88 -17.99
CA ARG A 127 -16.86 3.84 -18.76
C ARG A 127 -16.26 4.15 -20.13
N SER A 128 -14.93 4.13 -20.22
CA SER A 128 -14.20 4.41 -21.46
C SER A 128 -13.95 3.15 -22.29
N ASN A 129 -14.44 1.98 -21.85
CA ASN A 129 -14.19 0.68 -22.46
C ASN A 129 -12.68 0.44 -22.69
N GLN A 130 -11.88 0.74 -21.67
CA GLN A 130 -10.42 0.62 -21.71
C GLN A 130 -9.94 -0.36 -20.62
N PRO A 131 -8.80 -1.05 -20.84
CA PRO A 131 -8.20 -1.92 -19.84
C PRO A 131 -7.81 -1.14 -18.57
N ARG A 132 -8.05 -1.70 -17.39
CA ARG A 132 -7.65 -1.11 -16.10
C ARG A 132 -6.13 -0.92 -16.01
N SER A 133 -5.37 -1.79 -16.70
CA SER A 133 -3.91 -1.76 -16.70
C SER A 133 -3.31 -0.46 -17.23
N ILE A 134 -3.97 0.27 -18.10
CA ILE A 134 -3.41 1.52 -18.61
C ILE A 134 -3.55 2.69 -17.63
N TYR A 135 -4.41 2.57 -16.61
CA TYR A 135 -4.64 3.63 -15.62
C TYR A 135 -3.85 3.40 -14.33
N LEU A 136 -3.86 2.17 -13.80
CA LEU A 136 -3.45 1.91 -12.41
C LEU A 136 -1.94 2.07 -12.18
N MET A 137 -1.08 1.57 -13.08
CA MET A 137 0.38 1.72 -12.93
C MET A 137 0.85 3.18 -13.06
N PRO A 138 0.35 3.99 -14.03
CA PRO A 138 0.65 5.41 -14.07
C PRO A 138 0.30 6.14 -12.77
N LEU A 139 -0.84 5.81 -12.13
CA LEU A 139 -1.24 6.42 -10.86
C LEU A 139 -0.30 6.02 -9.71
N ALA A 140 0.10 4.74 -9.65
CA ALA A 140 1.06 4.29 -8.65
C ALA A 140 2.39 5.05 -8.78
N PHE A 141 2.92 5.19 -9.99
CA PHE A 141 4.16 5.91 -10.24
C PHE A 141 4.04 7.42 -10.01
N ALA A 142 2.90 8.02 -10.39
CA ALA A 142 2.63 9.42 -10.10
C ALA A 142 2.60 9.71 -8.59
N SER A 143 2.04 8.79 -7.78
CA SER A 143 2.03 8.96 -6.33
C SER A 143 3.43 8.88 -5.72
N LEU A 144 4.30 8.00 -6.23
CA LEU A 144 5.67 7.86 -5.74
C LEU A 144 6.49 9.12 -5.99
N ILE A 145 6.52 9.57 -7.25
CA ILE A 145 7.29 10.76 -7.60
C ILE A 145 6.69 12.03 -6.98
N GLY A 146 5.36 12.09 -6.84
CA GLY A 146 4.67 13.21 -6.18
C GLY A 146 5.05 13.37 -4.71
N GLY A 147 5.31 12.26 -4.00
CA GLY A 147 5.82 12.28 -2.64
C GLY A 147 7.17 12.99 -2.49
N THR A 148 7.95 13.14 -3.56
CA THR A 148 9.25 13.82 -3.51
C THR A 148 9.17 15.35 -3.48
N ILE A 149 7.98 15.95 -3.66
CA ILE A 149 7.79 17.40 -3.76
C ILE A 149 8.04 18.10 -2.43
N THR A 150 7.65 17.49 -1.31
CA THR A 150 7.82 18.10 0.02
C THR A 150 8.54 17.18 0.99
N LYS A 151 9.04 17.75 2.08
CA LYS A 151 9.68 16.98 3.16
C LYS A 151 8.77 15.88 3.72
N ILE A 152 7.46 16.11 3.79
CA ILE A 152 6.47 15.23 4.42
C ILE A 152 5.79 14.25 3.45
N GLY A 153 5.95 14.44 2.15
CA GLY A 153 5.25 13.62 1.16
C GLY A 153 5.69 12.15 1.15
N THR A 154 6.94 11.87 1.54
CA THR A 154 7.46 10.51 1.64
C THR A 154 8.46 10.36 2.79
N SER A 155 8.52 9.17 3.38
CA SER A 155 9.45 8.88 4.49
C SER A 155 10.93 9.12 4.14
N PRO A 156 11.45 8.79 2.94
CA PRO A 156 12.81 9.13 2.54
C PRO A 156 13.20 10.59 2.75
N ASN A 157 12.33 11.53 2.43
CA ASN A 157 12.62 12.96 2.57
C ASN A 157 12.73 13.39 4.05
N LEU A 158 11.89 12.83 4.90
CA LEU A 158 11.96 13.08 6.35
C LEU A 158 13.27 12.54 6.93
N LEU A 159 13.61 11.29 6.55
CA LEU A 159 14.80 10.60 7.05
C LEU A 159 16.10 11.25 6.59
N ILE A 160 16.18 11.64 5.33
CA ILE A 160 17.39 12.31 4.84
C ILE A 160 17.60 13.67 5.52
N SER A 161 16.50 14.32 5.95
CA SER A 161 16.58 15.54 6.73
C SER A 161 17.18 15.29 8.12
N SER A 162 16.85 14.16 8.78
CA SER A 162 17.49 13.74 10.04
C SER A 162 18.95 13.37 9.84
N VAL A 163 19.28 12.64 8.77
CA VAL A 163 20.67 12.32 8.43
C VAL A 163 21.51 13.60 8.24
N ARG A 164 20.94 14.63 7.61
CA ARG A 164 21.62 15.93 7.45
C ARG A 164 21.91 16.59 8.80
N GLU A 165 20.97 16.51 9.73
CA GLU A 165 21.12 17.01 11.10
C GLU A 165 22.20 16.24 11.86
N GLU A 166 22.20 14.91 11.75
CA GLU A 166 23.24 14.05 12.33
C GLU A 166 24.64 14.36 11.76
N LEU A 167 24.72 14.80 10.52
CA LEU A 167 25.97 15.26 9.89
C LEU A 167 26.38 16.70 10.30
N GLY A 168 25.65 17.32 11.24
CA GLY A 168 25.97 18.61 11.83
C GLY A 168 25.52 19.81 11.02
N GLN A 169 24.57 19.62 10.09
CA GLN A 169 23.93 20.68 9.31
C GLN A 169 22.50 20.93 9.79
N ALA A 170 21.95 22.12 9.50
CA ALA A 170 20.54 22.38 9.76
C ALA A 170 19.64 21.41 8.99
N PRO A 171 18.52 20.90 9.55
CA PRO A 171 17.61 20.03 8.83
C PRO A 171 17.02 20.71 7.59
N PHE A 172 16.64 19.91 6.58
CA PHE A 172 15.94 20.46 5.42
C PHE A 172 14.61 21.10 5.82
N GLY A 173 14.30 22.25 5.23
CA GLY A 173 13.00 22.88 5.34
C GLY A 173 11.90 22.08 4.64
N LEU A 174 10.64 22.41 4.97
CA LEU A 174 9.45 21.72 4.43
C LEU A 174 9.41 21.74 2.89
N PHE A 175 9.81 22.85 2.29
CA PHE A 175 9.72 23.11 0.85
C PHE A 175 11.06 23.04 0.10
N ASP A 176 12.15 22.65 0.76
CA ASP A 176 13.48 22.55 0.12
C ASP A 176 13.49 21.54 -1.04
N PHE A 177 12.64 20.53 -0.95
CA PHE A 177 12.48 19.50 -1.98
C PHE A 177 11.68 19.97 -3.21
N VAL A 178 10.91 21.07 -3.10
CA VAL A 178 10.00 21.55 -4.16
C VAL A 178 10.75 21.88 -5.43
N ALA A 179 11.92 22.50 -5.31
CA ALA A 179 12.71 22.94 -6.46
C ALA A 179 13.16 21.77 -7.36
N VAL A 180 13.32 20.57 -6.80
CA VAL A 180 13.66 19.35 -7.55
C VAL A 180 12.41 18.49 -7.79
N GLY A 181 11.60 18.26 -6.76
CA GLY A 181 10.45 17.35 -6.82
C GLY A 181 9.33 17.83 -7.73
N LEU A 182 8.99 19.12 -7.71
CA LEU A 182 7.88 19.67 -8.50
C LEU A 182 8.13 19.60 -10.03
N PRO A 183 9.28 20.05 -10.57
CA PRO A 183 9.57 19.92 -11.99
C PRO A 183 9.61 18.45 -12.44
N LEU A 184 10.25 17.56 -11.66
CA LEU A 184 10.32 16.15 -11.97
C LEU A 184 8.94 15.49 -11.98
N THR A 185 8.10 15.78 -10.98
CA THR A 185 6.73 15.28 -10.91
C THR A 185 5.90 15.76 -12.10
N THR A 186 6.01 17.04 -12.45
CA THR A 186 5.29 17.61 -13.60
C THR A 186 5.71 16.92 -14.91
N LEU A 187 7.01 16.73 -15.12
CA LEU A 187 7.53 16.02 -16.28
C LEU A 187 7.09 14.55 -16.31
N ALA A 188 7.11 13.88 -15.15
CA ALA A 188 6.63 12.52 -15.02
C ALA A 188 5.12 12.40 -15.35
N ILE A 189 4.28 13.33 -14.88
CA ILE A 189 2.85 13.36 -15.21
C ILE A 189 2.66 13.46 -16.73
N VAL A 190 3.39 14.35 -17.40
CA VAL A 190 3.34 14.48 -18.86
C VAL A 190 3.77 13.17 -19.51
N PHE A 191 4.88 12.58 -19.06
CA PHE A 191 5.33 11.28 -19.56
C PHE A 191 4.28 10.18 -19.35
N LEU A 192 3.70 10.06 -18.16
CA LEU A 192 2.71 9.05 -17.83
C LEU A 192 1.41 9.21 -18.63
N ALA A 193 1.00 10.44 -18.94
CA ALA A 193 -0.16 10.72 -19.79
C ALA A 193 -0.05 10.12 -21.19
N PHE A 194 1.15 9.88 -21.69
CA PHE A 194 1.41 9.27 -23.00
C PHE A 194 2.06 7.90 -22.91
N GLY A 195 2.83 7.64 -21.84
CA GLY A 195 3.62 6.44 -21.61
C GLY A 195 2.79 5.17 -21.36
N TRP A 196 1.49 5.30 -21.07
CA TRP A 196 0.59 4.15 -20.92
C TRP A 196 0.60 3.21 -22.13
N ARG A 197 0.97 3.71 -23.32
CA ARG A 197 1.11 2.91 -24.55
C ARG A 197 2.21 1.85 -24.47
N LEU A 198 3.16 1.99 -23.54
CA LEU A 198 4.20 0.99 -23.26
C LEU A 198 3.66 -0.18 -22.43
N LEU A 199 2.52 0.02 -21.77
CA LEU A 199 1.91 -1.01 -20.95
C LEU A 199 1.20 -2.06 -21.81
N PRO A 200 1.25 -3.32 -21.41
CA PRO A 200 0.50 -4.35 -22.08
C PRO A 200 -1.01 -4.07 -21.91
N HIS A 201 -1.73 -4.10 -23.01
CA HIS A 201 -3.19 -4.05 -23.01
C HIS A 201 -3.69 -5.37 -22.45
N ARG A 202 -3.73 -5.45 -21.14
CA ARG A 202 -4.43 -6.53 -20.48
C ARG A 202 -5.80 -5.99 -20.15
N GLU A 203 -6.79 -6.50 -20.83
CA GLU A 203 -8.13 -6.46 -20.30
C GLU A 203 -7.99 -7.03 -18.90
N GLY A 204 -7.99 -6.14 -17.90
CA GLY A 204 -8.13 -6.56 -16.53
C GLY A 204 -9.38 -7.41 -16.57
N GLN A 205 -9.19 -8.73 -16.47
CA GLN A 205 -10.25 -9.71 -16.71
C GLN A 205 -11.57 -9.15 -16.21
N GLN A 206 -12.57 -9.26 -17.07
CA GLN A 206 -13.98 -8.93 -16.82
C GLN A 206 -14.31 -8.98 -15.34
N THR A 207 -15.05 -8.02 -14.86
CA THR A 207 -15.54 -8.00 -13.46
C THR A 207 -15.82 -9.39 -12.97
N ALA A 208 -15.54 -9.65 -11.70
CA ALA A 208 -15.91 -10.91 -11.08
C ALA A 208 -17.38 -11.29 -11.34
N GLU A 209 -18.26 -10.32 -11.55
CA GLU A 209 -19.64 -10.53 -12.04
C GLU A 209 -19.72 -11.07 -13.48
N GLU A 210 -18.74 -10.76 -14.34
CA GLU A 210 -18.73 -11.25 -15.74
C GLU A 210 -17.79 -12.46 -15.94
N SER A 211 -16.77 -12.63 -15.10
CA SER A 211 -15.85 -13.80 -15.16
C SER A 211 -16.23 -14.89 -14.17
N PHE A 212 -16.91 -14.55 -13.10
CA PHE A 212 -17.72 -15.43 -12.32
C PHE A 212 -19.15 -15.21 -12.79
N SER A 213 -19.56 -15.84 -13.89
CA SER A 213 -20.95 -16.20 -13.99
C SER A 213 -21.19 -17.09 -12.77
N ILE A 214 -21.69 -16.47 -11.68
CA ILE A 214 -22.13 -17.16 -10.47
C ILE A 214 -23.01 -18.33 -10.87
N GLU A 215 -23.74 -18.16 -11.96
CA GLU A 215 -24.53 -19.19 -12.64
C GLU A 215 -23.71 -20.40 -13.17
N ALA A 216 -22.45 -20.22 -13.54
CA ALA A 216 -21.62 -21.34 -14.07
C ALA A 216 -21.04 -22.27 -12.98
N TYR A 217 -21.04 -21.82 -11.71
CA TYR A 217 -20.50 -22.56 -10.58
C TYR A 217 -21.52 -22.75 -9.43
N THR A 218 -22.74 -22.25 -9.59
CA THR A 218 -23.82 -22.46 -8.64
C THR A 218 -24.74 -23.57 -9.10
N THR A 219 -24.90 -24.57 -8.27
CA THR A 219 -25.86 -25.65 -8.46
C THR A 219 -26.91 -25.57 -7.35
N GLU A 220 -28.17 -25.64 -7.72
CA GLU A 220 -29.28 -25.71 -6.79
C GLU A 220 -29.58 -27.16 -6.46
N LEU A 221 -29.45 -27.51 -5.17
CA LEU A 221 -29.70 -28.85 -4.67
C LEU A 221 -30.89 -28.83 -3.71
N ARG A 222 -31.91 -29.66 -3.97
CA ARG A 222 -33.04 -29.85 -3.06
C ARG A 222 -32.77 -31.02 -2.11
N VAL A 223 -32.98 -30.77 -0.85
CA VAL A 223 -32.97 -31.82 0.19
C VAL A 223 -34.25 -32.66 0.06
N LYS A 224 -34.09 -33.97 -0.22
CA LYS A 224 -35.23 -34.87 -0.32
C LYS A 224 -35.89 -35.14 1.02
N ASP A 225 -37.16 -35.52 0.99
CA ASP A 225 -37.95 -35.89 2.17
C ASP A 225 -37.43 -37.16 2.89
N ASP A 226 -36.59 -37.93 2.22
CA ASP A 226 -36.04 -39.21 2.67
C ASP A 226 -34.58 -39.09 3.14
N LEU A 227 -34.24 -38.00 3.84
CA LEU A 227 -32.90 -37.80 4.41
C LEU A 227 -32.66 -38.85 5.52
N ALA A 228 -31.81 -39.83 5.25
CA ALA A 228 -31.55 -40.96 6.14
C ALA A 228 -30.95 -40.56 7.50
N LYS A 229 -30.34 -39.36 7.64
CA LYS A 229 -29.82 -38.80 8.89
C LYS A 229 -29.86 -37.27 8.86
N PRO A 230 -30.20 -36.58 9.98
CA PRO A 230 -30.03 -35.15 10.10
C PRO A 230 -28.59 -34.75 9.81
N MET A 231 -28.40 -33.78 8.94
CA MET A 231 -27.08 -33.31 8.50
C MET A 231 -27.00 -31.80 8.68
N THR A 232 -25.86 -31.28 9.14
CA THR A 232 -25.59 -29.83 9.16
C THR A 232 -24.94 -29.36 7.88
N VAL A 233 -24.99 -28.04 7.64
CA VAL A 233 -24.34 -27.41 6.50
C VAL A 233 -22.83 -27.71 6.49
N GLY A 234 -22.15 -27.62 7.62
CA GLY A 234 -20.72 -27.94 7.73
C GLY A 234 -20.42 -29.42 7.44
N GLN A 235 -21.28 -30.34 7.83
CA GLN A 235 -21.14 -31.76 7.47
C GLN A 235 -21.31 -31.98 5.98
N PHE A 236 -22.26 -31.31 5.34
CA PHE A 236 -22.44 -31.34 3.88
C PHE A 236 -21.23 -30.77 3.15
N GLU A 237 -20.72 -29.61 3.58
CA GLU A 237 -19.50 -29.00 2.99
C GLU A 237 -18.26 -29.89 3.17
N ALA A 238 -18.16 -30.59 4.31
CA ALA A 238 -17.05 -31.52 4.59
C ALA A 238 -17.01 -32.71 3.62
N LEU A 239 -18.14 -33.18 3.14
CA LEU A 239 -18.22 -34.25 2.12
C LEU A 239 -17.60 -33.83 0.79
N GLY A 240 -17.53 -32.54 0.49
CA GLY A 240 -16.88 -31.99 -0.69
C GLY A 240 -15.40 -31.70 -0.51
N GLU A 241 -14.76 -32.17 0.57
CA GLU A 241 -13.32 -32.00 0.85
C GLU A 241 -12.82 -30.56 0.79
N GLY A 242 -13.71 -29.58 0.94
CA GLY A 242 -13.42 -28.14 0.91
C GLY A 242 -13.50 -27.50 -0.49
N ASP A 243 -13.95 -28.23 -1.49
CA ASP A 243 -14.14 -27.75 -2.86
C ASP A 243 -15.58 -27.28 -3.14
N ILE A 244 -16.45 -27.33 -2.13
CA ILE A 244 -17.82 -26.82 -2.18
C ILE A 244 -18.12 -25.91 -0.99
N SER A 245 -19.03 -24.96 -1.19
CA SER A 245 -19.58 -24.12 -0.12
C SER A 245 -21.06 -23.84 -0.36
N VAL A 246 -21.85 -23.87 0.72
CA VAL A 246 -23.27 -23.50 0.67
C VAL A 246 -23.40 -22.00 0.80
N ALA A 247 -23.71 -21.33 -0.31
CA ALA A 247 -23.86 -19.89 -0.38
C ALA A 247 -25.15 -19.40 0.28
N ALA A 248 -26.24 -20.18 0.14
CA ALA A 248 -27.51 -19.86 0.73
C ALA A 248 -28.41 -21.12 0.83
N ILE A 249 -29.39 -21.04 1.74
CA ILE A 249 -30.49 -21.98 1.83
C ILE A 249 -31.78 -21.21 1.54
N VAL A 250 -32.62 -21.74 0.66
CA VAL A 250 -33.96 -21.23 0.40
C VAL A 250 -34.92 -22.14 1.16
N ARG A 251 -35.65 -21.57 2.10
CA ARG A 251 -36.60 -22.27 2.99
C ARG A 251 -37.89 -21.48 3.04
N GLU A 252 -39.03 -22.11 3.35
CA GLU A 252 -40.36 -21.52 3.57
C GLU A 252 -40.64 -20.20 2.81
N ASN A 253 -41.67 -20.14 2.00
CA ASN A 253 -42.05 -18.95 1.22
C ASN A 253 -40.91 -18.26 0.40
N ARG A 254 -39.89 -19.05 -0.01
CA ARG A 254 -38.74 -18.57 -0.82
C ARG A 254 -37.82 -17.56 -0.11
N HIS A 255 -37.80 -17.54 1.22
CA HIS A 255 -36.83 -16.73 1.95
C HIS A 255 -35.42 -17.33 1.83
N ARG A 256 -34.46 -16.50 1.55
CA ARG A 256 -33.06 -16.88 1.35
C ARG A 256 -32.24 -16.57 2.60
N TYR A 257 -31.60 -17.59 3.16
CA TYR A 257 -30.78 -17.50 4.37
C TYR A 257 -29.34 -17.83 4.06
N VAL A 258 -28.38 -17.13 4.70
CA VAL A 258 -26.97 -17.54 4.72
C VAL A 258 -26.79 -18.44 5.93
N PRO A 259 -26.59 -19.75 5.74
CA PRO A 259 -26.49 -20.65 6.84
C PRO A 259 -25.12 -20.57 7.52
N ALA A 260 -25.07 -20.74 8.83
CA ALA A 260 -23.85 -21.07 9.55
C ALA A 260 -23.50 -22.57 9.37
N GLU A 261 -22.28 -22.99 9.70
CA GLU A 261 -21.85 -24.39 9.55
C GLU A 261 -22.68 -25.36 10.44
N ASP A 262 -23.22 -24.91 11.55
CA ASP A 262 -24.03 -25.63 12.51
C ASP A 262 -25.52 -25.71 12.14
N TRP A 263 -25.95 -25.01 11.09
CA TRP A 263 -27.34 -25.06 10.66
C TRP A 263 -27.74 -26.45 10.17
N GLN A 264 -28.87 -26.95 10.69
CA GLN A 264 -29.46 -28.21 10.24
C GLN A 264 -30.18 -28.04 8.91
N LEU A 265 -29.98 -28.99 8.02
CA LEU A 265 -30.69 -29.13 6.75
C LEU A 265 -32.01 -29.88 7.00
N TYR A 266 -33.09 -29.38 6.45
CA TYR A 266 -34.41 -29.96 6.54
C TYR A 266 -34.92 -30.41 5.18
N PRO A 267 -35.79 -31.44 5.13
CA PRO A 267 -36.46 -31.81 3.89
C PRO A 267 -37.14 -30.60 3.24
N GLY A 268 -37.02 -30.50 1.91
CA GLY A 268 -37.57 -29.39 1.14
C GLY A 268 -36.67 -28.13 1.05
N ASP A 269 -35.58 -28.02 1.84
CA ASP A 269 -34.60 -26.96 1.70
C ASP A 269 -33.96 -27.00 0.31
N VAL A 270 -33.79 -25.84 -0.31
CA VAL A 270 -33.01 -25.72 -1.54
C VAL A 270 -31.67 -25.02 -1.22
N LEU A 271 -30.58 -25.77 -1.37
CA LEU A 271 -29.23 -25.30 -1.14
C LEU A 271 -28.69 -24.67 -2.42
N ILE A 272 -28.17 -23.47 -2.35
CA ILE A 272 -27.38 -22.88 -3.41
C ILE A 272 -25.92 -23.19 -3.10
N VAL A 273 -25.38 -24.16 -3.82
CA VAL A 273 -24.02 -24.68 -3.63
C VAL A 273 -23.11 -24.11 -4.68
N ILE A 274 -21.94 -23.63 -4.26
CA ILE A 274 -20.86 -23.16 -5.11
C ILE A 274 -19.75 -24.21 -5.07
N GLY A 275 -19.31 -24.68 -6.23
CA GLY A 275 -18.23 -25.65 -6.32
C GLY A 275 -18.06 -26.22 -7.72
N ASP A 276 -17.04 -27.07 -7.88
CA ASP A 276 -16.81 -27.76 -9.13
C ASP A 276 -17.97 -28.72 -9.45
N THR A 277 -18.48 -28.65 -10.67
CA THR A 277 -19.63 -29.44 -11.14
C THR A 277 -19.40 -30.93 -10.97
N THR A 278 -18.17 -31.41 -11.08
CA THR A 278 -17.80 -32.82 -10.93
C THR A 278 -17.88 -33.26 -9.46
N VAL A 279 -17.51 -32.39 -8.53
CA VAL A 279 -17.59 -32.65 -7.08
C VAL A 279 -19.06 -32.61 -6.64
N VAL A 280 -19.83 -31.63 -7.15
CA VAL A 280 -21.27 -31.54 -6.86
C VAL A 280 -22.03 -32.77 -7.37
N GLN A 281 -21.72 -33.26 -8.59
CA GLN A 281 -22.34 -34.49 -9.11
C GLN A 281 -22.04 -35.73 -8.25
N LYS A 282 -20.81 -35.88 -7.78
CA LYS A 282 -20.43 -36.97 -6.86
C LYS A 282 -21.17 -36.88 -5.54
N LEU A 283 -21.33 -35.68 -5.01
CA LEU A 283 -22.08 -35.42 -3.78
C LEU A 283 -23.56 -35.73 -3.92
N VAL A 284 -24.17 -35.31 -5.03
CA VAL A 284 -25.59 -35.66 -5.33
C VAL A 284 -25.78 -37.16 -5.38
N ALA A 285 -24.85 -37.90 -6.00
CA ALA A 285 -24.90 -39.35 -6.02
C ALA A 285 -24.69 -39.99 -4.64
N ALA A 286 -23.91 -39.39 -3.75
CA ALA A 286 -23.60 -39.90 -2.43
C ALA A 286 -24.68 -39.53 -1.35
N THR A 287 -25.30 -38.35 -1.49
CA THR A 287 -26.23 -37.80 -0.49
C THR A 287 -27.71 -38.02 -0.85
N GLY A 288 -28.00 -38.34 -2.11
CA GLY A 288 -29.37 -38.47 -2.61
C GLY A 288 -30.09 -37.14 -2.81
N PHE A 289 -29.40 -35.99 -2.79
CA PHE A 289 -29.99 -34.69 -3.10
C PHE A 289 -30.37 -34.62 -4.58
N GLU A 290 -31.35 -33.76 -4.91
CA GLU A 290 -31.79 -33.57 -6.29
C GLU A 290 -31.28 -32.25 -6.83
N ILE A 291 -30.75 -32.28 -8.07
CA ILE A 291 -30.40 -31.05 -8.80
C ILE A 291 -31.72 -30.43 -9.27
N VAL A 292 -32.00 -29.21 -8.83
CA VAL A 292 -33.16 -28.43 -9.24
C VAL A 292 -32.78 -27.72 -10.54
N GLY A 293 -33.48 -28.00 -11.64
CA GLY A 293 -33.25 -27.32 -12.91
C GLY A 293 -33.69 -25.85 -12.83
N SER A 294 -32.91 -24.94 -13.38
CA SER A 294 -33.07 -23.48 -13.34
C SER A 294 -34.43 -22.91 -13.85
N LYS A 295 -35.33 -23.77 -14.33
CA LYS A 295 -36.67 -23.37 -14.80
C LYS A 295 -37.74 -23.30 -13.71
N ASP A 296 -37.57 -24.00 -12.59
CA ASP A 296 -38.60 -24.05 -11.52
C ASP A 296 -38.54 -22.86 -10.56
N LEU A 297 -37.47 -22.09 -10.58
CA LEU A 297 -37.29 -20.89 -9.74
C LEU A 297 -37.27 -19.58 -10.55
N ALA A 298 -37.67 -19.62 -11.82
CA ALA A 298 -37.70 -18.48 -12.74
C ALA A 298 -38.74 -17.38 -12.43
N ALA A 299 -39.47 -17.45 -11.30
CA ALA A 299 -40.19 -16.30 -10.79
C ALA A 299 -39.22 -15.38 -10.05
N PRO A 300 -39.33 -14.03 -10.20
CA PRO A 300 -38.43 -13.10 -9.54
C PRO A 300 -38.49 -13.34 -8.02
N VAL A 301 -37.42 -13.96 -7.47
CA VAL A 301 -37.14 -13.90 -6.04
C VAL A 301 -36.98 -12.41 -5.77
N GLU A 302 -37.85 -11.82 -4.94
CA GLU A 302 -37.61 -10.48 -4.43
C GLU A 302 -36.18 -10.44 -3.98
N LYS A 303 -35.36 -9.61 -4.66
CA LYS A 303 -33.96 -9.40 -4.28
C LYS A 303 -33.99 -8.95 -2.84
N SER A 304 -33.69 -9.86 -1.91
CA SER A 304 -33.56 -9.46 -0.52
C SER A 304 -32.46 -8.39 -0.53
N GLU A 305 -32.84 -7.14 -0.28
CA GLU A 305 -31.96 -5.96 -0.35
C GLU A 305 -30.79 -6.05 0.65
N GLU A 306 -30.72 -7.11 1.41
CA GLU A 306 -29.84 -7.26 2.56
C GLU A 306 -28.52 -7.99 2.30
N MET A 307 -28.36 -8.73 1.20
CA MET A 307 -27.13 -9.46 0.88
C MET A 307 -26.43 -8.91 -0.35
N ARG A 308 -25.14 -8.64 -0.23
CA ARG A 308 -24.29 -8.15 -1.33
C ARG A 308 -23.02 -8.92 -1.47
N VAL A 309 -22.57 -9.01 -2.72
CA VAL A 309 -21.24 -9.46 -3.11
C VAL A 309 -20.37 -8.24 -3.34
N VAL A 310 -19.17 -8.24 -2.80
CA VAL A 310 -18.21 -7.15 -2.95
C VAL A 310 -16.85 -7.70 -3.34
N GLU A 311 -16.23 -7.04 -4.28
CA GLU A 311 -14.84 -7.28 -4.68
C GLU A 311 -13.94 -6.35 -3.90
N VAL A 312 -12.93 -6.91 -3.20
CA VAL A 312 -12.00 -6.16 -2.36
C VAL A 312 -10.55 -6.54 -2.65
N ILE A 313 -9.63 -5.63 -2.36
CA ILE A 313 -8.18 -5.90 -2.39
C ILE A 313 -7.66 -6.08 -0.98
N VAL A 314 -6.78 -7.07 -0.80
CA VAL A 314 -5.99 -7.23 0.42
C VAL A 314 -4.88 -6.20 0.41
N THR A 315 -4.94 -5.24 1.33
CA THR A 315 -3.90 -4.21 1.50
C THR A 315 -2.73 -4.74 2.34
N ALA A 316 -1.64 -4.02 2.40
CA ALA A 316 -0.51 -4.38 3.25
C ALA A 316 -0.83 -4.32 4.76
N GLU A 317 -1.83 -3.52 5.13
CA GLU A 317 -2.30 -3.33 6.50
C GLU A 317 -3.42 -4.32 6.88
N SER A 318 -3.84 -5.17 5.93
CA SER A 318 -4.92 -6.11 6.16
C SER A 318 -4.51 -7.21 7.14
N SER A 319 -5.38 -7.48 8.12
CA SER A 319 -5.24 -8.61 9.04
C SER A 319 -5.30 -9.98 8.34
N LEU A 320 -5.73 -10.02 7.08
CA LEU A 320 -5.74 -11.24 6.28
C LEU A 320 -4.35 -11.65 5.76
N VAL A 321 -3.36 -10.76 5.70
CA VAL A 321 -2.04 -11.06 5.13
C VAL A 321 -1.39 -12.22 5.87
N GLY A 322 -1.06 -13.29 5.14
CA GLY A 322 -0.45 -14.51 5.69
C GLY A 322 -1.43 -15.48 6.36
N ALA A 323 -2.67 -15.04 6.65
CA ALA A 323 -3.71 -15.87 7.23
C ALA A 323 -4.45 -16.70 6.16
N THR A 324 -5.21 -17.69 6.62
CA THR A 324 -6.13 -18.47 5.77
C THR A 324 -7.57 -18.15 6.13
N PRO A 325 -8.54 -18.34 5.22
CA PRO A 325 -9.97 -18.18 5.53
C PRO A 325 -10.42 -18.99 6.75
N ALA A 326 -9.89 -20.20 6.90
CA ALA A 326 -10.16 -21.07 8.03
C ALA A 326 -9.61 -20.51 9.35
N SER A 327 -8.36 -19.99 9.37
CA SER A 327 -7.76 -19.44 10.59
C SER A 327 -8.44 -18.16 11.06
N MET A 328 -8.98 -17.36 10.14
CA MET A 328 -9.69 -16.11 10.45
C MET A 328 -11.16 -16.31 10.84
N SER A 329 -11.71 -17.50 10.62
CA SER A 329 -13.15 -17.78 10.86
C SER A 329 -14.05 -16.70 10.26
N LEU A 330 -13.77 -16.29 9.00
CA LEU A 330 -14.38 -15.13 8.32
C LEU A 330 -15.90 -15.14 8.36
N ARG A 331 -16.49 -16.32 8.20
CA ARG A 331 -17.95 -16.50 8.22
C ARG A 331 -18.54 -16.28 9.62
N HIS A 332 -17.87 -16.80 10.66
CA HIS A 332 -18.35 -16.76 12.03
C HIS A 332 -18.15 -15.40 12.71
N ARG A 333 -16.95 -14.80 12.51
CA ARG A 333 -16.58 -13.55 13.20
C ARG A 333 -17.02 -12.30 12.44
N HIS A 334 -16.93 -12.33 11.11
CA HIS A 334 -17.14 -11.14 10.27
C HIS A 334 -18.39 -11.25 9.39
N GLY A 335 -19.10 -12.40 9.41
CA GLY A 335 -20.27 -12.62 8.55
C GLY A 335 -19.95 -12.59 7.06
N LEU A 336 -18.69 -12.89 6.68
CA LEU A 336 -18.22 -12.85 5.31
C LEU A 336 -18.03 -14.25 4.75
N ASN A 337 -18.68 -14.52 3.62
CA ASN A 337 -18.46 -15.71 2.81
C ASN A 337 -17.41 -15.42 1.74
N LEU A 338 -16.37 -16.25 1.66
CA LEU A 338 -15.35 -16.15 0.61
C LEU A 338 -15.81 -16.93 -0.63
N PHE A 339 -15.96 -16.24 -1.76
CA PHE A 339 -16.34 -16.85 -3.03
C PHE A 339 -15.16 -17.16 -3.91
N ALA A 340 -14.19 -16.25 -3.98
CA ALA A 340 -13.06 -16.41 -4.86
C ALA A 340 -11.87 -15.57 -4.41
N VAL A 341 -10.68 -16.03 -4.77
CA VAL A 341 -9.43 -15.26 -4.63
C VAL A 341 -8.71 -15.27 -5.97
N ARG A 342 -8.22 -14.11 -6.36
CA ARG A 342 -7.42 -13.94 -7.57
C ARG A 342 -6.09 -13.31 -7.22
N ARG A 343 -5.00 -13.90 -7.71
CA ARG A 343 -3.64 -13.40 -7.54
C ARG A 343 -2.97 -13.23 -8.89
N ALA A 344 -2.40 -12.04 -9.16
CA ALA A 344 -1.68 -11.74 -10.40
C ALA A 344 -2.44 -12.16 -11.68
N GLY A 345 -3.76 -11.93 -11.72
CA GLY A 345 -4.61 -12.25 -12.86
C GLY A 345 -4.99 -13.73 -13.01
N ARG A 346 -4.58 -14.62 -12.08
CA ARG A 346 -4.99 -16.03 -12.06
C ARG A 346 -5.94 -16.28 -10.90
N THR A 347 -7.06 -16.93 -11.16
CA THR A 347 -7.93 -17.41 -10.09
C THR A 347 -7.21 -18.55 -9.37
N ALA A 348 -7.23 -18.53 -8.03
CA ALA A 348 -6.69 -19.63 -7.26
C ALA A 348 -7.57 -20.86 -7.52
N ALA A 349 -7.05 -21.81 -8.29
CA ALA A 349 -7.73 -23.05 -8.64
C ALA A 349 -7.69 -24.09 -7.51
N THR A 350 -7.10 -23.74 -6.36
CA THR A 350 -6.90 -24.63 -5.22
C THR A 350 -7.80 -24.23 -4.06
N ARG A 351 -8.14 -25.21 -3.25
CA ARG A 351 -8.96 -25.15 -2.02
C ARG A 351 -8.96 -23.77 -1.35
N LEU A 352 -10.02 -23.01 -1.55
CA LEU A 352 -10.16 -21.65 -1.02
C LEU A 352 -9.92 -21.59 0.50
N ARG A 353 -10.32 -22.63 1.23
CA ARG A 353 -10.21 -22.73 2.70
C ARG A 353 -8.76 -22.73 3.22
N SER A 354 -7.81 -23.20 2.41
CA SER A 354 -6.37 -23.26 2.74
C SER A 354 -5.53 -22.17 2.07
N HIS A 355 -6.16 -21.29 1.29
CA HIS A 355 -5.45 -20.23 0.58
C HIS A 355 -4.85 -19.21 1.57
N ARG A 356 -3.55 -18.95 1.49
CA ARG A 356 -2.90 -17.90 2.27
C ARG A 356 -2.99 -16.57 1.52
N PHE A 357 -3.67 -15.61 2.12
CA PHE A 357 -3.81 -14.27 1.55
C PHE A 357 -2.48 -13.54 1.48
N GLN A 358 -2.28 -12.78 0.41
CA GLN A 358 -1.14 -11.89 0.21
C GLN A 358 -1.62 -10.50 -0.19
N VAL A 359 -0.74 -9.52 0.00
CA VAL A 359 -0.98 -8.14 -0.45
C VAL A 359 -1.23 -8.13 -1.97
N GLY A 360 -2.27 -7.41 -2.40
CA GLY A 360 -2.67 -7.34 -3.80
C GLY A 360 -3.59 -8.46 -4.26
N ASP A 361 -3.92 -9.44 -3.41
CA ASP A 361 -4.97 -10.42 -3.73
C ASP A 361 -6.32 -9.69 -3.89
N VAL A 362 -7.01 -10.02 -4.96
CA VAL A 362 -8.39 -9.59 -5.18
C VAL A 362 -9.32 -10.69 -4.70
N VAL A 363 -10.18 -10.35 -3.75
CA VAL A 363 -11.04 -11.29 -3.04
C VAL A 363 -12.50 -10.92 -3.25
N LEU A 364 -13.33 -11.92 -3.51
CA LEU A 364 -14.77 -11.77 -3.63
C LEU A 364 -15.44 -12.27 -2.36
N PHE A 365 -16.03 -11.34 -1.59
CA PHE A 365 -16.79 -11.65 -0.38
C PHE A 365 -18.28 -11.43 -0.58
N GLN A 366 -19.09 -12.27 0.03
CA GLN A 366 -20.51 -12.05 0.24
C GLN A 366 -20.79 -11.82 1.72
N GLY A 367 -21.65 -10.84 2.01
CA GLY A 367 -22.07 -10.56 3.38
C GLY A 367 -23.35 -9.70 3.44
N TRP A 368 -23.88 -9.54 4.64
CA TRP A 368 -25.03 -8.68 4.90
C TRP A 368 -24.67 -7.21 4.68
N GLN A 369 -25.46 -6.47 3.92
CA GLN A 369 -25.19 -5.06 3.57
C GLN A 369 -24.91 -4.20 4.80
N LYS A 370 -25.61 -4.44 5.93
CA LYS A 370 -25.43 -3.69 7.17
C LYS A 370 -24.04 -3.86 7.80
N ASN A 371 -23.44 -5.07 7.68
CA ASN A 371 -22.17 -5.41 8.34
C ASN A 371 -21.00 -5.37 7.37
N LEU A 372 -21.27 -5.46 6.06
CA LEU A 372 -20.26 -5.63 5.02
C LEU A 372 -19.20 -4.51 5.03
N ALA A 373 -19.64 -3.24 5.12
CA ALA A 373 -18.74 -2.09 5.13
C ALA A 373 -17.86 -2.05 6.40
N ALA A 374 -18.44 -2.41 7.56
CA ALA A 374 -17.71 -2.47 8.83
C ALA A 374 -16.65 -3.58 8.80
N SER A 375 -17.05 -4.80 8.37
CA SER A 375 -16.15 -5.95 8.29
C SER A 375 -15.00 -5.72 7.28
N ILE A 376 -15.26 -5.10 6.13
CA ILE A 376 -14.24 -4.74 5.14
C ILE A 376 -13.24 -3.75 5.74
N SER A 377 -13.73 -2.73 6.44
CA SER A 377 -12.88 -1.73 7.10
C SER A 377 -12.05 -2.35 8.23
N GLU A 378 -12.67 -3.20 9.07
CA GLU A 378 -12.03 -3.89 10.19
C GLU A 378 -10.89 -4.82 9.72
N LEU A 379 -11.09 -5.50 8.59
CA LEU A 379 -10.10 -6.37 7.99
C LEU A 379 -9.03 -5.63 7.19
N GLY A 380 -9.10 -4.30 7.08
CA GLY A 380 -8.16 -3.49 6.30
C GLY A 380 -8.20 -3.78 4.80
N LEU A 381 -9.40 -4.02 4.25
CA LEU A 381 -9.60 -4.35 2.85
C LEU A 381 -10.06 -3.12 2.06
N LEU A 382 -9.65 -3.02 0.78
CA LEU A 382 -10.04 -1.94 -0.10
C LEU A 382 -11.12 -2.41 -1.09
N PRO A 383 -12.36 -1.89 -1.06
CA PRO A 383 -13.40 -2.29 -2.00
C PRO A 383 -13.13 -1.78 -3.42
N LEU A 384 -13.32 -2.65 -4.43
CA LEU A 384 -13.08 -2.36 -5.85
C LEU A 384 -14.35 -1.94 -6.61
N ALA A 385 -15.53 -2.37 -6.17
CA ALA A 385 -16.80 -2.11 -6.84
C ALA A 385 -17.70 -1.18 -6.03
N ASP A 386 -18.51 -0.41 -6.76
CA ASP A 386 -19.51 0.58 -6.36
C ASP A 386 -19.75 0.71 -4.84
N ARG A 387 -19.01 1.61 -4.20
CA ARG A 387 -19.66 2.41 -3.17
C ARG A 387 -20.81 3.14 -3.90
N LYS A 388 -22.03 2.64 -3.80
CA LYS A 388 -23.15 3.58 -3.72
C LYS A 388 -22.76 4.49 -2.56
N LEU A 389 -22.34 5.71 -2.91
CA LEU A 389 -22.14 6.80 -1.95
C LEU A 389 -23.30 6.69 -0.97
N THR A 390 -23.05 6.22 0.22
CA THR A 390 -23.93 6.48 1.34
C THR A 390 -23.88 7.99 1.51
N LEU A 391 -24.85 8.66 0.89
CA LEU A 391 -25.18 10.08 1.10
C LEU A 391 -25.62 10.33 2.55
N GLY A 392 -24.87 9.78 3.50
CA GLY A 392 -25.23 9.74 4.90
C GLY A 392 -24.23 10.27 5.89
N GLN A 393 -23.05 10.74 5.46
CA GLN A 393 -22.20 11.63 6.25
C GLN A 393 -21.26 12.40 5.31
N THR A 394 -21.72 13.51 4.80
CA THR A 394 -20.84 14.62 4.42
C THR A 394 -20.20 15.14 5.70
N ARG A 395 -19.26 14.40 6.29
CA ARG A 395 -18.29 15.01 7.18
C ARG A 395 -17.63 16.09 6.33
N ASN A 396 -17.66 17.33 6.81
CA ASN A 396 -17.07 18.48 6.12
C ASN A 396 -15.58 18.21 5.86
N GLY A 397 -15.26 17.49 4.79
CA GLY A 397 -13.89 17.11 4.42
C GLY A 397 -13.01 18.31 4.08
N LEU A 398 -13.61 19.49 3.94
CA LEU A 398 -12.89 20.76 3.82
C LEU A 398 -12.13 21.13 5.10
N VAL A 399 -12.59 20.69 6.28
CA VAL A 399 -11.94 21.07 7.55
C VAL A 399 -10.55 20.42 7.69
N PRO A 400 -10.33 19.10 7.50
CA PRO A 400 -8.99 18.53 7.52
C PRO A 400 -8.04 19.13 6.47
N ILE A 401 -8.56 19.44 5.29
CA ILE A 401 -7.79 20.12 4.23
C ILE A 401 -7.43 21.55 4.69
N GLY A 402 -8.37 22.26 5.28
CA GLY A 402 -8.15 23.61 5.82
C GLY A 402 -7.13 23.61 6.97
N LEU A 403 -7.18 22.63 7.87
CA LEU A 403 -6.21 22.47 8.96
C LEU A 403 -4.80 22.16 8.42
N LEU A 404 -4.69 21.29 7.40
CA LEU A 404 -3.42 21.04 6.73
C LEU A 404 -2.89 22.31 6.06
N ALA A 405 -3.73 23.03 5.32
CA ALA A 405 -3.34 24.29 4.67
C ALA A 405 -2.90 25.35 5.68
N ALA A 406 -3.58 25.46 6.80
CA ALA A 406 -3.22 26.37 7.89
C ALA A 406 -1.86 25.98 8.52
N ALA A 407 -1.63 24.68 8.79
CA ALA A 407 -0.34 24.21 9.31
C ALA A 407 0.79 24.52 8.32
N LEU A 408 0.59 24.23 7.03
CA LEU A 408 1.57 24.53 5.96
C LEU A 408 1.86 26.03 5.86
N LEU A 409 0.83 26.88 5.98
CA LEU A 409 0.97 28.33 5.94
C LEU A 409 1.77 28.84 7.13
N LEU A 410 1.45 28.39 8.35
CA LEU A 410 2.15 28.79 9.58
C LEU A 410 3.64 28.41 9.53
N VAL A 411 3.94 27.19 9.06
CA VAL A 411 5.32 26.73 8.86
C VAL A 411 6.02 27.54 7.75
N GLY A 412 5.36 27.77 6.62
CA GLY A 412 5.91 28.54 5.50
C GLY A 412 6.23 29.99 5.88
N LEU A 413 5.40 30.60 6.74
CA LEU A 413 5.63 31.93 7.30
C LEU A 413 6.64 31.94 8.47
N ARG A 414 7.18 30.76 8.84
CA ARG A 414 8.09 30.58 9.98
C ARG A 414 7.55 31.09 11.33
N VAL A 415 6.23 31.03 11.52
CA VAL A 415 5.55 31.43 12.76
C VAL A 415 5.62 30.32 13.80
N VAL A 416 5.57 29.05 13.35
CA VAL A 416 5.54 27.86 14.21
C VAL A 416 6.43 26.79 13.60
N ASP A 417 7.10 26.00 14.45
CA ASP A 417 7.90 24.86 14.02
C ASP A 417 7.02 23.77 13.40
N VAL A 418 7.64 22.97 12.50
CA VAL A 418 6.94 21.96 11.69
C VAL A 418 6.21 20.95 12.58
N GLU A 419 6.90 20.43 13.60
CA GLU A 419 6.37 19.43 14.54
C GLU A 419 5.16 19.96 15.32
N VAL A 420 5.21 21.21 15.80
CA VAL A 420 4.13 21.81 16.57
C VAL A 420 2.91 22.09 15.68
N ALA A 421 3.14 22.60 14.47
CA ALA A 421 2.06 22.90 13.53
C ALA A 421 1.30 21.63 13.10
N PHE A 422 2.00 20.56 12.74
CA PHE A 422 1.38 19.31 12.32
C PHE A 422 0.74 18.57 13.50
N PHE A 423 1.37 18.56 14.68
CA PHE A 423 0.78 17.99 15.88
C PHE A 423 -0.51 18.72 16.26
N GLY A 424 -0.51 20.05 16.22
CA GLY A 424 -1.71 20.86 16.44
C GLY A 424 -2.82 20.55 15.43
N ALA A 425 -2.49 20.43 14.14
CA ALA A 425 -3.45 20.06 13.10
C ALA A 425 -4.04 18.65 13.34
N ALA A 426 -3.22 17.66 13.74
CA ALA A 426 -3.67 16.32 14.06
C ALA A 426 -4.62 16.33 15.27
N VAL A 427 -4.25 17.01 16.37
CA VAL A 427 -5.07 17.14 17.57
C VAL A 427 -6.41 17.82 17.24
N LEU A 428 -6.39 18.92 16.50
CA LEU A 428 -7.62 19.61 16.09
C LEU A 428 -8.51 18.73 15.20
N THR A 429 -7.92 17.93 14.30
CA THR A 429 -8.67 16.99 13.45
C THR A 429 -9.42 15.95 14.30
N VAL A 430 -8.80 15.47 15.38
CA VAL A 430 -9.42 14.54 16.34
C VAL A 430 -10.49 15.23 17.18
N LEU A 431 -10.19 16.41 17.75
CA LEU A 431 -11.11 17.18 18.60
C LEU A 431 -12.38 17.59 17.85
N LEU A 432 -12.25 17.96 16.58
CA LEU A 432 -13.37 18.29 15.69
C LEU A 432 -14.11 17.06 15.16
N LYS A 433 -13.74 15.84 15.62
CA LYS A 433 -14.37 14.56 15.27
C LYS A 433 -14.36 14.24 13.77
N HIS A 434 -13.35 14.72 13.02
CA HIS A 434 -13.17 14.37 11.61
C HIS A 434 -12.53 12.99 11.43
N ILE A 435 -11.86 12.49 12.46
CA ILE A 435 -11.32 11.13 12.56
C ILE A 435 -11.69 10.55 13.93
N SER A 436 -11.97 9.25 14.00
CA SER A 436 -12.19 8.58 15.28
C SER A 436 -10.86 8.32 16.01
N LEU A 437 -10.89 8.18 17.36
CA LEU A 437 -9.69 7.81 18.11
C LEU A 437 -9.11 6.47 17.62
N LYS A 438 -9.96 5.50 17.30
CA LYS A 438 -9.54 4.21 16.75
C LYS A 438 -8.79 4.40 15.44
N ASP A 439 -9.39 5.12 14.47
CA ASP A 439 -8.76 5.39 13.18
C ASP A 439 -7.48 6.23 13.32
N THR A 440 -7.39 7.08 14.35
CA THR A 440 -6.18 7.87 14.65
C THR A 440 -5.01 6.96 14.99
N TYR A 441 -5.20 5.98 15.89
CA TYR A 441 -4.14 5.04 16.25
C TYR A 441 -3.81 4.07 15.11
N GLU A 442 -4.81 3.65 14.34
CA GLU A 442 -4.63 2.79 13.16
C GLU A 442 -3.95 3.52 11.98
N ALA A 443 -4.09 4.84 11.88
CA ALA A 443 -3.42 5.63 10.86
C ALA A 443 -1.90 5.70 11.06
N ILE A 444 -1.43 5.53 12.29
CA ILE A 444 0.00 5.64 12.64
C ILE A 444 0.73 4.35 12.23
N GLU A 445 1.75 4.49 11.41
CA GLU A 445 2.64 3.38 11.03
C GLU A 445 3.67 3.09 12.14
N TRP A 446 3.24 2.44 13.20
CA TRP A 446 4.10 2.08 14.33
C TRP A 446 5.42 1.42 13.94
N PRO A 447 5.46 0.49 12.97
CA PRO A 447 6.71 -0.12 12.53
C PRO A 447 7.76 0.88 12.03
N VAL A 448 7.33 1.93 11.32
CA VAL A 448 8.24 2.99 10.85
C VAL A 448 8.77 3.80 12.02
N LEU A 449 7.88 4.17 12.97
CA LEU A 449 8.29 4.96 14.15
C LEU A 449 9.25 4.18 15.05
N VAL A 450 8.99 2.89 15.27
CA VAL A 450 9.87 2.01 16.06
C VAL A 450 11.22 1.85 15.35
N MET A 451 11.23 1.60 14.06
CA MET A 451 12.47 1.51 13.28
C MET A 451 13.32 2.77 13.42
N LEU A 452 12.71 3.94 13.28
CA LEU A 452 13.38 5.24 13.42
C LEU A 452 13.94 5.44 14.82
N GLY A 453 13.11 5.25 15.84
CA GLY A 453 13.51 5.39 17.25
C GLY A 453 14.69 4.49 17.63
N CYS A 454 14.77 3.30 16.99
CA CYS A 454 15.86 2.35 17.23
C CYS A 454 17.11 2.64 16.40
N LEU A 455 16.97 3.08 15.13
CA LEU A 455 18.14 3.23 14.24
C LEU A 455 18.84 4.59 14.37
N ILE A 456 18.16 5.65 14.80
CA ILE A 456 18.80 6.96 15.02
C ILE A 456 19.99 6.84 15.99
N PRO A 457 19.86 6.25 17.22
CA PRO A 457 21.00 6.11 18.13
C PRO A 457 22.13 5.23 17.57
N VAL A 458 21.77 4.22 16.76
CA VAL A 458 22.76 3.36 16.09
C VAL A 458 23.54 4.14 15.04
N GLY A 459 22.89 4.97 14.24
CA GLY A 459 23.51 5.84 13.24
C GLY A 459 24.49 6.84 13.88
N GLU A 460 24.08 7.50 14.96
CA GLU A 460 24.93 8.41 15.73
C GLU A 460 26.18 7.69 16.25
N ALA A 461 26.01 6.51 16.83
CA ALA A 461 27.11 5.73 17.39
C ALA A 461 28.10 5.26 16.31
N ILE A 462 27.61 4.86 15.12
CA ILE A 462 28.47 4.50 13.97
C ILE A 462 29.33 5.70 13.54
N LYS A 463 28.74 6.90 13.52
CA LYS A 463 29.48 8.15 13.25
C LYS A 463 30.57 8.39 14.30
N ASP A 464 30.24 8.26 15.59
CA ASP A 464 31.14 8.49 16.71
C ASP A 464 32.34 7.50 16.71
N THR A 465 32.18 6.28 16.16
CA THR A 465 33.28 5.31 15.98
C THR A 465 34.26 5.67 14.87
N GLY A 466 33.90 6.63 14.00
CA GLY A 466 34.68 6.98 12.81
C GLY A 466 34.62 5.93 11.68
N ALA A 467 33.76 4.93 11.78
CA ALA A 467 33.55 3.90 10.75
C ALA A 467 33.11 4.52 9.42
N ALA A 468 32.29 5.57 9.47
CA ALA A 468 31.84 6.30 8.28
C ALA A 468 33.01 6.90 7.48
N HIS A 469 34.07 7.37 8.12
CA HIS A 469 35.24 7.92 7.44
C HIS A 469 36.03 6.86 6.64
N LEU A 470 36.11 5.64 7.14
CA LEU A 470 36.78 4.55 6.41
C LEU A 470 36.04 4.15 5.13
N VAL A 471 34.70 4.18 5.17
CA VAL A 471 33.88 3.95 3.98
C VAL A 471 34.07 5.10 2.98
N ALA A 472 34.10 6.33 3.48
CA ALA A 472 34.31 7.51 2.65
C ALA A 472 35.68 7.48 1.94
N ASP A 473 36.76 7.11 2.65
CA ASP A 473 38.11 7.01 2.07
C ASP A 473 38.17 5.94 0.97
N ALA A 474 37.56 4.79 1.21
CA ALA A 474 37.50 3.70 0.22
C ALA A 474 36.68 4.09 -1.04
N LEU A 475 35.55 4.77 -0.86
CA LEU A 475 34.70 5.22 -1.95
C LEU A 475 35.30 6.41 -2.69
N SER A 476 35.94 7.34 -1.97
CA SER A 476 36.60 8.50 -2.59
C SER A 476 37.76 8.08 -3.49
N ALA A 477 38.54 7.06 -3.11
CA ALA A 477 39.58 6.50 -3.95
C ALA A 477 39.06 5.99 -5.31
N GLY A 478 37.85 5.42 -5.35
CA GLY A 478 37.15 5.00 -6.56
C GLY A 478 36.52 6.15 -7.35
N ALA A 479 36.11 7.21 -6.67
CA ALA A 479 35.38 8.34 -7.26
C ALA A 479 36.23 9.53 -7.67
N GLN A 480 37.53 9.56 -7.31
CA GLN A 480 38.45 10.69 -7.56
C GLN A 480 38.54 11.11 -9.03
N ASN A 481 38.30 10.19 -9.96
CA ASN A 481 38.35 10.42 -11.39
C ASN A 481 37.01 10.79 -12.02
N LEU A 482 35.91 10.82 -11.23
CA LEU A 482 34.57 11.12 -11.73
C LEU A 482 34.25 12.60 -11.52
N PRO A 483 33.65 13.28 -12.52
CA PRO A 483 33.09 14.61 -12.30
C PRO A 483 32.03 14.58 -11.21
N GLY A 484 31.97 15.62 -10.36
CA GLY A 484 31.05 15.63 -9.20
C GLY A 484 29.58 15.39 -9.56
N TYR A 485 29.11 15.89 -10.72
CA TYR A 485 27.74 15.59 -11.17
C TYR A 485 27.53 14.11 -11.52
N ALA A 486 28.56 13.42 -12.03
CA ALA A 486 28.47 11.98 -12.29
C ALA A 486 28.44 11.16 -11.00
N THR A 487 29.14 11.63 -9.97
CA THR A 487 29.10 10.99 -8.63
C THR A 487 27.71 11.14 -8.00
N VAL A 488 27.06 12.32 -8.11
CA VAL A 488 25.67 12.51 -7.67
C VAL A 488 24.72 11.59 -8.44
N GLY A 489 24.88 11.48 -9.76
CA GLY A 489 24.10 10.57 -10.59
C GLY A 489 24.30 9.09 -10.24
N LEU A 490 25.54 8.71 -9.91
CA LEU A 490 25.85 7.33 -9.47
C LEU A 490 25.19 7.01 -8.13
N ILE A 491 25.18 7.94 -7.17
CA ILE A 491 24.49 7.77 -5.88
C ILE A 491 22.98 7.67 -6.11
N LEU A 492 22.42 8.54 -6.96
CA LEU A 492 21.00 8.47 -7.32
C LEU A 492 20.63 7.09 -7.90
N LEU A 493 21.40 6.63 -8.89
CA LEU A 493 21.19 5.32 -9.52
C LEU A 493 21.33 4.18 -8.52
N THR A 494 22.39 4.19 -7.69
CA THR A 494 22.61 3.17 -6.66
C THR A 494 21.46 3.12 -5.67
N SER A 495 20.94 4.28 -5.24
CA SER A 495 19.79 4.38 -4.36
C SER A 495 18.53 3.79 -5.00
N MET A 496 18.26 4.08 -6.27
CA MET A 496 17.13 3.52 -7.01
C MET A 496 17.22 1.99 -7.17
N LEU A 497 18.42 1.45 -7.37
CA LEU A 497 18.63 0.01 -7.58
C LEU A 497 18.61 -0.79 -6.27
N LEU A 498 19.03 -0.21 -5.15
CA LEU A 498 19.06 -0.89 -3.86
C LEU A 498 17.71 -0.83 -3.10
N THR A 499 16.93 0.20 -3.30
CA THR A 499 15.66 0.40 -2.61
C THR A 499 14.69 -0.79 -2.71
N PRO A 500 14.50 -1.48 -3.86
CA PRO A 500 13.64 -2.65 -3.94
C PRO A 500 14.00 -3.79 -2.98
N PHE A 501 15.26 -3.85 -2.55
CA PHE A 501 15.76 -4.92 -1.66
C PHE A 501 15.77 -4.52 -0.19
N LEU A 502 15.86 -3.22 0.12
CA LEU A 502 16.10 -2.73 1.47
C LEU A 502 14.90 -2.04 2.14
N HIS A 503 13.78 -1.89 1.49
CA HIS A 503 12.73 -0.96 1.90
C HIS A 503 13.20 0.51 1.92
N HIS A 504 12.44 1.43 1.35
CA HIS A 504 12.81 2.83 1.10
C HIS A 504 13.35 3.58 2.34
N ALA A 505 12.76 3.35 3.53
CA ALA A 505 13.21 4.01 4.75
C ALA A 505 14.57 3.47 5.23
N ALA A 506 14.76 2.14 5.21
CA ALA A 506 16.03 1.52 5.58
C ALA A 506 17.15 1.90 4.60
N ALA A 507 16.85 1.98 3.31
CA ALA A 507 17.81 2.40 2.28
C ALA A 507 18.36 3.81 2.56
N VAL A 508 17.51 4.76 2.95
CA VAL A 508 17.95 6.13 3.30
C VAL A 508 18.89 6.14 4.49
N LEU A 509 18.56 5.40 5.55
CA LEU A 509 19.38 5.37 6.77
C LEU A 509 20.77 4.74 6.55
N VAL A 510 20.88 3.87 5.55
CA VAL A 510 22.17 3.27 5.16
C VAL A 510 22.92 4.14 4.16
N LEU A 511 22.25 4.57 3.09
CA LEU A 511 22.91 5.29 2.00
C LEU A 511 23.14 6.77 2.32
N GLY A 512 22.33 7.38 3.19
CA GLY A 512 22.44 8.79 3.56
C GLY A 512 23.79 9.12 4.20
N PRO A 513 24.20 8.45 5.30
CA PRO A 513 25.52 8.65 5.91
C PRO A 513 26.67 8.37 4.93
N VAL A 514 26.55 7.33 4.09
CA VAL A 514 27.55 6.96 3.08
C VAL A 514 27.69 8.08 2.05
N ALA A 515 26.56 8.59 1.51
CA ALA A 515 26.58 9.68 0.54
C ALA A 515 27.14 10.98 1.14
N GLY A 516 26.81 11.26 2.41
CA GLY A 516 27.40 12.39 3.14
C GLY A 516 28.91 12.26 3.32
N ALA A 517 29.38 11.07 3.66
CA ALA A 517 30.81 10.79 3.81
C ALA A 517 31.55 10.94 2.45
N VAL A 518 30.98 10.47 1.35
CA VAL A 518 31.52 10.66 -0.01
C VAL A 518 31.60 12.15 -0.36
N ALA A 519 30.57 12.94 -0.06
CA ALA A 519 30.56 14.38 -0.32
C ALA A 519 31.70 15.08 0.41
N VAL A 520 31.88 14.81 1.70
CA VAL A 520 32.96 15.39 2.52
C VAL A 520 34.34 14.99 2.00
N ALA A 521 34.54 13.70 1.67
CA ALA A 521 35.82 13.18 1.18
C ALA A 521 36.22 13.78 -0.17
N LEU A 522 35.24 14.14 -1.03
CA LEU A 522 35.47 14.81 -2.31
C LEU A 522 35.51 16.35 -2.21
N GLY A 523 35.30 16.92 -1.02
CA GLY A 523 35.27 18.36 -0.80
C GLY A 523 34.06 19.06 -1.41
N PHE A 524 32.92 18.34 -1.51
CA PHE A 524 31.65 18.85 -2.00
C PHE A 524 30.67 19.12 -0.86
N ARG A 525 29.63 19.90 -1.13
CA ARG A 525 28.51 20.13 -0.22
C ARG A 525 27.67 18.87 -0.05
N LEU A 526 27.06 18.71 1.12
CA LEU A 526 26.28 17.52 1.48
C LEU A 526 24.95 17.44 0.71
N GLU A 527 24.32 18.59 0.48
CA GLU A 527 22.95 18.69 0.00
C GLU A 527 22.68 17.92 -1.30
N PRO A 528 23.47 18.07 -2.39
CA PRO A 528 23.19 17.35 -3.63
C PRO A 528 23.29 15.83 -3.49
N PHE A 529 24.17 15.33 -2.62
CA PHE A 529 24.36 13.91 -2.37
C PHE A 529 23.22 13.33 -1.56
N LEU A 530 22.79 14.04 -0.50
CA LEU A 530 21.66 13.65 0.31
C LEU A 530 20.34 13.71 -0.46
N MET A 531 20.17 14.73 -1.29
CA MET A 531 19.01 14.87 -2.17
C MET A 531 18.93 13.73 -3.19
N ALA A 532 20.08 13.29 -3.73
CA ALA A 532 20.14 12.14 -4.64
C ALA A 532 19.70 10.85 -3.96
N VAL A 533 20.09 10.62 -2.70
CA VAL A 533 19.63 9.47 -1.91
C VAL A 533 18.11 9.55 -1.67
N ALA A 534 17.61 10.71 -1.23
CA ALA A 534 16.19 10.90 -0.96
C ALA A 534 15.33 10.62 -2.19
N LEU A 535 15.72 11.23 -3.33
CA LEU A 535 15.02 11.05 -4.60
C LEU A 535 15.11 9.60 -5.09
N GLY A 536 16.29 8.97 -5.03
CA GLY A 536 16.51 7.61 -5.46
C GLY A 536 15.69 6.60 -4.65
N CYS A 537 15.67 6.75 -3.33
CA CYS A 537 14.90 5.87 -2.44
C CYS A 537 13.38 6.08 -2.53
N ALA A 538 12.91 7.24 -3.01
CA ALA A 538 11.48 7.49 -3.22
C ALA A 538 10.99 7.00 -4.60
N CYS A 539 11.87 6.83 -5.58
CA CYS A 539 11.53 6.55 -6.97
C CYS A 539 11.80 5.09 -7.36
N ASP A 540 11.00 4.17 -6.79
CA ASP A 540 11.06 2.75 -7.12
C ASP A 540 9.99 2.36 -8.14
N PHE A 541 10.37 2.34 -9.41
CA PHE A 541 9.46 2.06 -10.52
C PHE A 541 9.70 0.71 -11.21
N LEU A 542 10.85 0.06 -10.95
CA LEU A 542 11.30 -1.09 -11.76
C LEU A 542 10.63 -2.39 -11.35
N THR A 543 10.17 -2.49 -10.10
CA THR A 543 9.64 -3.73 -9.53
C THR A 543 8.34 -3.51 -8.77
N PRO A 544 7.49 -4.55 -8.63
CA PRO A 544 6.34 -4.47 -7.74
C PRO A 544 6.72 -4.53 -6.26
N ILE A 545 7.91 -5.05 -5.91
CA ILE A 545 8.28 -5.40 -4.53
C ILE A 545 8.73 -4.17 -3.74
N GLY A 546 9.37 -3.23 -4.38
CA GLY A 546 10.07 -2.14 -3.71
C GLY A 546 9.15 -1.13 -3.01
N HIS A 547 7.91 -0.97 -3.46
CA HIS A 547 6.95 -0.08 -2.81
C HIS A 547 5.55 -0.67 -2.75
N GLN A 548 4.85 -0.43 -1.62
CA GLN A 548 3.48 -0.92 -1.39
C GLN A 548 2.50 -0.49 -2.48
N ASN A 549 2.65 0.72 -3.04
CA ASN A 549 1.80 1.23 -4.13
C ASN A 549 1.86 0.35 -5.37
N ASN A 550 3.06 -0.15 -5.72
CA ASN A 550 3.25 -1.02 -6.87
C ASN A 550 2.55 -2.37 -6.64
N MET A 551 2.68 -2.94 -5.43
CA MET A 551 1.97 -4.18 -5.08
C MET A 551 0.45 -3.99 -5.08
N LEU A 552 -0.04 -2.84 -4.59
CA LEU A 552 -1.47 -2.56 -4.49
C LEU A 552 -2.18 -2.55 -5.85
N VAL A 553 -1.51 -2.06 -6.90
CA VAL A 553 -2.07 -2.03 -8.26
C VAL A 553 -1.84 -3.31 -9.05
N MET A 554 -0.95 -4.19 -8.59
CA MET A 554 -0.54 -5.41 -9.33
C MET A 554 -1.73 -6.33 -9.60
N GLY A 555 -2.50 -6.66 -8.56
CA GLY A 555 -3.68 -7.53 -8.66
C GLY A 555 -4.79 -6.91 -9.52
N PRO A 556 -5.30 -5.71 -9.17
CA PRO A 556 -6.39 -5.06 -9.91
C PRO A 556 -6.05 -4.74 -11.36
N GLY A 557 -4.80 -4.40 -11.64
CA GLY A 557 -4.31 -4.11 -12.99
C GLY A 557 -3.97 -5.37 -13.80
N GLY A 558 -3.94 -6.55 -13.17
CA GLY A 558 -3.55 -7.81 -13.80
C GLY A 558 -2.09 -7.83 -14.26
N TYR A 559 -1.23 -7.04 -13.60
CA TYR A 559 0.18 -6.95 -13.97
C TYR A 559 0.97 -8.18 -13.56
N ARG A 560 2.00 -8.47 -14.34
CA ARG A 560 3.07 -9.43 -14.00
C ARG A 560 4.30 -8.67 -13.56
N PHE A 561 5.19 -9.34 -12.85
CA PHE A 561 6.44 -8.75 -12.38
C PHE A 561 7.20 -7.99 -13.49
N GLY A 562 7.32 -8.59 -14.67
CA GLY A 562 8.02 -8.01 -15.82
C GLY A 562 7.29 -6.88 -16.55
N ASP A 563 6.09 -6.47 -16.13
CA ASP A 563 5.38 -5.35 -16.77
C ASP A 563 5.84 -3.99 -16.22
N TYR A 564 6.35 -3.97 -14.97
CA TYR A 564 6.78 -2.74 -14.28
C TYR A 564 7.93 -2.04 -14.99
N TRP A 565 8.93 -2.80 -15.44
CA TRP A 565 10.09 -2.21 -16.10
C TRP A 565 9.76 -1.53 -17.43
N ARG A 566 8.66 -1.92 -18.11
CA ARG A 566 8.27 -1.31 -19.40
C ARG A 566 7.97 0.18 -19.27
N LEU A 567 7.25 0.58 -18.24
CA LEU A 567 6.97 1.98 -17.94
C LEU A 567 8.00 2.53 -16.95
N GLY A 568 8.48 1.70 -16.03
CA GLY A 568 9.40 2.08 -14.97
C GLY A 568 10.81 2.41 -15.46
N ALA A 569 11.37 1.64 -16.40
CA ALA A 569 12.74 1.90 -16.88
C ALA A 569 12.88 3.25 -17.60
N PRO A 570 11.98 3.65 -18.53
CA PRO A 570 12.01 4.99 -19.09
C PRO A 570 11.84 6.10 -18.04
N LEU A 571 10.97 5.88 -17.04
CA LEU A 571 10.75 6.84 -15.97
C LEU A 571 11.97 6.95 -15.05
N THR A 572 12.61 5.83 -14.69
CA THR A 572 13.88 5.79 -13.94
C THR A 572 14.99 6.54 -14.69
N LEU A 573 15.10 6.28 -15.98
CA LEU A 573 16.07 6.98 -16.84
C LEU A 573 15.79 8.49 -16.89
N MET A 574 14.54 8.90 -17.00
CA MET A 574 14.13 10.30 -16.98
C MET A 574 14.51 10.95 -15.64
N VAL A 575 14.24 10.29 -14.49
CA VAL A 575 14.64 10.81 -13.17
C VAL A 575 16.15 10.92 -13.07
N LEU A 576 16.91 9.97 -13.59
CA LEU A 576 18.37 10.00 -13.58
C LEU A 576 18.91 11.16 -14.44
N LEU A 577 18.43 11.28 -15.69
CA LEU A 577 18.95 12.25 -16.66
C LEU A 577 18.53 13.68 -16.37
N VAL A 578 17.32 13.89 -15.82
CA VAL A 578 16.81 15.23 -15.50
C VAL A 578 17.03 15.56 -14.03
N GLY A 579 16.85 14.59 -13.12
CA GLY A 579 17.00 14.78 -11.68
C GLY A 579 18.43 15.11 -11.28
N THR A 580 19.44 14.43 -11.84
CA THR A 580 20.86 14.71 -11.53
C THR A 580 21.25 16.14 -11.83
N PRO A 581 21.10 16.68 -13.06
CA PRO A 581 21.42 18.07 -13.34
C PRO A 581 20.56 19.05 -12.55
N LEU A 582 19.29 18.74 -12.31
CA LEU A 582 18.40 19.60 -11.53
C LEU A 582 18.84 19.67 -10.06
N ILE A 583 19.24 18.55 -9.45
CA ILE A 583 19.79 18.52 -8.09
C ILE A 583 21.04 19.41 -8.01
N VAL A 584 21.99 19.24 -8.93
CA VAL A 584 23.25 20.00 -8.92
C VAL A 584 23.02 21.49 -9.23
N HIS A 585 21.98 21.82 -10.01
CA HIS A 585 21.61 23.21 -10.29
C HIS A 585 21.00 23.90 -9.05
N VAL A 586 20.09 23.23 -8.36
CA VAL A 586 19.43 23.75 -7.15
C VAL A 586 20.38 23.76 -5.95
N TRP A 587 21.20 22.74 -5.83
CA TRP A 587 22.18 22.54 -4.77
C TRP A 587 23.58 22.44 -5.38
N PRO A 588 24.30 23.56 -5.58
CA PRO A 588 25.65 23.57 -6.17
C PRO A 588 26.62 22.69 -5.37
N LEU A 589 27.50 22.01 -6.07
CA LEU A 589 28.52 21.11 -5.48
C LEU A 589 29.56 21.85 -4.61
N LYS A 590 29.83 23.12 -4.90
CA LYS A 590 30.78 23.98 -4.17
C LYS A 590 30.13 25.26 -3.72
#